data_c8d817fa9bc2fcb1a4c1b812b89e1080
#
_entry.id   c8d817fa9bc2fcb1a4c1b812b89e1080
#
_cell.length_a   1.000
_cell.length_b   1.000
_cell.length_c   1.000
_cell.angle_alpha   90.00
_cell.angle_beta   90.00
_cell.angle_gamma   90.00
#
_symmetry.space_group_name_H-M   'P 1'
#
loop_
_entity.id
_entity.type
_entity.pdbx_description
1 polymer ?
#
loop_
_entity_poly.entity_id
_entity_poly.type
_entity_poly.pdbx_seq_one_letter_code
_entity_poly.pdbx_strand_id
1 'polypeptide(L)'
;MIARKARALTAVLIFTLSIPGPSVFAGPGAPPVEIVLKIRYESLHGGRILPMLYGGFVELLDDLVPGMWAEMLGDRGFEGVLPTSTWDYFRGEPNLCDRDWDKSPDWSRDAARPFNDRQSCRLDVRAGVPARLTQSGLAVRKGMDYPVTGHWRGDSPSLRVRLSLKTLLPDGSWMTLAALDLSKPGPEWGKFAGELRSNGTTDRAVFEVEARGQGHLWLDQLSLMPGDNVDGWRRDVVEAMKELGPPVVRWGGSTVDPGPYRWSDALGDRDLRPSFVNRVWGRRDTNDVGVEEFVRLCRAVGAEPLVCVSLGDGVESARRMVEYLNGPAGSEWGRKRATNGRAEPYGVRYWQVGNEIDSPGYVQSLVAFARAVRGADPGAVVLSSFPTKELIDIAAPDIQIVCPHYYQPDLDGVEADLRKIEGWIRDSAGRDRIRMGVTEWNIDAGNWGLGRGKLNSLGCAIFEARFLNVLHRHSDFVVLACRSNMTNSFSGGTIQTNAAGLYRTPSFLVMAMYRNHSRPVPLRVAADVPAVVDVTACASEDRSGATVFIVNAGKEPARVALDLSDFGPGFAVRGGEVVKDAQERGQVDIINSFADPARIVRVKIDKPSGNVVTIPALSIAAIDCGR
;
A
#
# COMPACT_ATOMS: atom_id res chain seq x y z
N MET A 1 -24.92 18.67 -9.99
CA MET A 1 -25.27 17.25 -9.87
C MET A 1 -24.55 16.57 -8.70
N ILE A 2 -23.62 17.23 -8.04
CA ILE A 2 -22.81 16.74 -6.90
C ILE A 2 -23.56 16.85 -5.55
N ALA A 3 -24.61 17.67 -5.45
CA ALA A 3 -25.31 17.93 -4.18
C ALA A 3 -26.40 16.89 -3.79
N ARG A 4 -26.66 15.86 -4.59
CA ARG A 4 -27.68 14.84 -4.28
C ARG A 4 -27.13 13.51 -3.72
N LYS A 5 -25.84 13.23 -3.83
CA LYS A 5 -25.23 12.01 -3.25
C LYS A 5 -24.86 12.13 -1.77
N ALA A 6 -24.78 13.34 -1.22
CA ALA A 6 -24.46 13.57 0.19
C ALA A 6 -25.64 13.31 1.17
N ARG A 7 -26.84 12.96 0.68
CA ARG A 7 -28.04 12.71 1.51
C ARG A 7 -28.42 11.23 1.68
N ALA A 8 -27.71 10.31 1.08
CA ALA A 8 -28.01 8.87 1.20
C ALA A 8 -27.15 8.14 2.25
N LEU A 9 -26.20 8.81 2.89
CA LEU A 9 -25.33 8.21 3.92
C LEU A 9 -25.69 8.62 5.36
N THR A 10 -26.91 9.07 5.62
CA THR A 10 -27.38 9.38 6.99
C THR A 10 -28.56 8.50 7.35
N ALA A 11 -28.38 7.19 7.25
CA ALA A 11 -29.12 6.24 8.07
C ALA A 11 -28.12 5.60 9.01
N VAL A 12 -27.77 6.31 10.07
CA VAL A 12 -27.13 5.72 11.24
C VAL A 12 -28.16 4.79 11.89
N LEU A 13 -28.16 3.53 11.46
CA LEU A 13 -28.73 2.47 12.28
C LEU A 13 -27.76 2.29 13.46
N ILE A 14 -28.14 2.88 14.60
CA ILE A 14 -27.53 2.54 15.89
C ILE A 14 -27.93 1.10 16.17
N PHE A 15 -27.12 0.14 15.72
CA PHE A 15 -27.15 -1.18 16.31
C PHE A 15 -26.48 -1.06 17.67
N THR A 16 -27.29 -1.02 18.72
CA THR A 16 -26.83 -1.33 20.07
C THR A 16 -26.32 -2.76 20.03
N LEU A 17 -25.00 -2.93 19.93
CA LEU A 17 -24.34 -4.17 20.26
C LEU A 17 -24.72 -4.48 21.72
N SER A 18 -25.59 -5.44 21.93
CA SER A 18 -25.78 -6.07 23.22
C SER A 18 -24.44 -6.72 23.57
N ILE A 19 -23.64 -6.03 24.37
CA ILE A 19 -22.46 -6.61 25.01
C ILE A 19 -23.01 -7.72 25.90
N PRO A 20 -22.62 -8.99 25.71
CA PRO A 20 -22.94 -10.01 26.70
C PRO A 20 -22.35 -9.57 28.03
N GLY A 21 -23.11 -9.77 29.11
CA GLY A 21 -22.77 -9.40 30.47
C GLY A 21 -21.38 -9.88 30.90
N PRO A 22 -20.91 -9.49 32.09
CA PRO A 22 -19.53 -9.63 32.52
C PRO A 22 -19.04 -11.07 32.35
N SER A 23 -18.14 -11.24 31.37
CA SER A 23 -17.43 -12.49 31.18
C SER A 23 -16.61 -12.76 32.43
N VAL A 24 -16.95 -13.82 33.11
CA VAL A 24 -16.12 -14.43 34.18
C VAL A 24 -14.69 -14.51 33.64
N PHE A 25 -13.77 -13.81 34.28
CA PHE A 25 -12.34 -13.98 34.02
C PHE A 25 -12.01 -15.44 34.32
N ALA A 26 -11.79 -16.26 33.30
CA ALA A 26 -11.18 -17.54 33.46
C ALA A 26 -9.75 -17.30 33.95
N GLY A 27 -9.41 -17.83 35.10
CA GLY A 27 -8.07 -17.81 35.66
C GLY A 27 -7.09 -18.56 34.74
N PRO A 28 -5.76 -18.35 34.89
CA PRO A 28 -4.77 -19.07 34.09
C PRO A 28 -4.88 -20.58 34.41
N GLY A 29 -5.36 -21.38 33.45
CA GLY A 29 -5.40 -22.83 33.60
C GLY A 29 -6.61 -23.57 33.06
N ALA A 30 -7.46 -22.97 32.23
CA ALA A 30 -8.46 -23.77 31.51
C ALA A 30 -7.75 -24.78 30.58
N PRO A 31 -8.21 -26.05 30.51
CA PRO A 31 -7.60 -27.04 29.64
C PRO A 31 -7.75 -26.59 28.18
N PRO A 32 -6.72 -26.86 27.32
CA PRO A 32 -6.79 -26.51 25.92
C PRO A 32 -8.00 -27.19 25.25
N VAL A 33 -8.59 -26.50 24.28
CA VAL A 33 -9.65 -27.07 23.43
C VAL A 33 -9.03 -28.18 22.58
N GLU A 34 -9.53 -29.40 22.72
CA GLU A 34 -9.06 -30.56 21.92
C GLU A 34 -9.79 -30.57 20.57
N ILE A 35 -9.03 -30.57 19.47
CA ILE A 35 -9.55 -30.58 18.09
C ILE A 35 -8.85 -31.68 17.30
N VAL A 36 -9.64 -32.47 16.54
CA VAL A 36 -9.10 -33.41 15.56
C VAL A 36 -9.41 -32.91 14.15
N LEU A 37 -8.38 -32.66 13.35
CA LEU A 37 -8.49 -32.27 11.97
C LEU A 37 -8.09 -33.44 11.07
N LYS A 38 -9.01 -33.95 10.29
CA LYS A 38 -8.70 -34.92 9.25
C LYS A 38 -8.41 -34.19 7.92
N ILE A 39 -7.17 -34.20 7.51
CA ILE A 39 -6.74 -33.63 6.24
C ILE A 39 -6.86 -34.69 5.16
N ARG A 40 -7.75 -34.47 4.19
CA ARG A 40 -7.99 -35.40 3.11
C ARG A 40 -6.95 -35.26 2.01
N TYR A 41 -6.56 -36.36 1.41
CA TYR A 41 -5.75 -36.36 0.18
C TYR A 41 -6.49 -35.75 -1.01
N GLU A 42 -7.82 -35.81 -0.98
CA GLU A 42 -8.72 -35.27 -1.98
C GLU A 42 -8.67 -33.72 -2.03
N SER A 43 -8.63 -33.18 -3.23
CA SER A 43 -8.77 -31.74 -3.45
C SER A 43 -10.14 -31.23 -3.02
N LEU A 44 -10.20 -30.03 -2.48
CA LEU A 44 -11.47 -29.36 -2.15
C LEU A 44 -12.32 -29.14 -3.42
N HIS A 45 -11.67 -28.70 -4.50
CA HIS A 45 -12.21 -28.48 -5.84
C HIS A 45 -11.09 -28.55 -6.89
N GLY A 46 -11.44 -28.38 -8.18
CA GLY A 46 -10.46 -28.44 -9.27
C GLY A 46 -9.62 -27.18 -9.50
N GLY A 47 -9.87 -26.12 -8.71
CA GLY A 47 -9.11 -24.87 -8.78
C GLY A 47 -7.76 -24.92 -8.06
N ARG A 48 -7.04 -23.81 -8.09
CA ARG A 48 -5.69 -23.70 -7.54
C ARG A 48 -5.56 -22.44 -6.68
N ILE A 49 -4.90 -22.56 -5.53
CA ILE A 49 -4.44 -21.41 -4.75
C ILE A 49 -3.27 -20.79 -5.53
N LEU A 50 -3.52 -19.64 -6.14
CA LEU A 50 -2.50 -18.91 -6.89
C LEU A 50 -1.75 -17.94 -5.98
N PRO A 51 -0.44 -17.72 -6.21
CA PRO A 51 0.31 -16.70 -5.47
C PRO A 51 -0.35 -15.32 -5.54
N MET A 52 -1.05 -14.99 -6.63
CA MET A 52 -1.72 -13.71 -6.86
C MET A 52 -2.80 -13.37 -5.81
N LEU A 53 -3.17 -14.28 -4.92
CA LEU A 53 -4.07 -14.03 -3.78
C LEU A 53 -3.44 -13.17 -2.68
N TYR A 54 -2.11 -12.97 -2.68
CA TYR A 54 -1.37 -12.26 -1.63
C TYR A 54 -0.84 -10.91 -2.11
N GLY A 55 -1.58 -10.24 -2.98
CA GLY A 55 -1.23 -8.95 -3.53
C GLY A 55 -1.43 -7.79 -2.56
N GLY A 56 -0.91 -6.63 -2.96
CA GLY A 56 -1.04 -5.37 -2.25
C GLY A 56 -1.67 -4.27 -3.10
N PHE A 57 -1.93 -3.13 -2.46
CA PHE A 57 -2.59 -2.00 -3.09
C PHE A 57 -1.90 -0.69 -2.72
N VAL A 58 -1.71 0.16 -3.72
CA VAL A 58 -1.15 1.51 -3.60
C VAL A 58 -2.12 2.50 -4.24
N GLU A 59 -2.49 3.51 -3.47
CA GLU A 59 -3.34 4.62 -3.88
C GLU A 59 -2.71 5.96 -3.50
N LEU A 60 -3.06 7.03 -4.20
CA LEU A 60 -2.72 8.41 -3.82
C LEU A 60 -3.64 8.86 -2.67
N LEU A 61 -3.48 8.22 -1.53
CA LEU A 61 -4.31 8.32 -0.34
C LEU A 61 -3.45 8.66 0.86
N ASP A 62 -3.79 9.73 1.57
CA ASP A 62 -3.06 10.13 2.77
C ASP A 62 -1.52 10.15 2.55
N ASP A 63 -0.80 9.65 3.52
CA ASP A 63 0.64 9.46 3.48
C ASP A 63 1.08 8.05 3.03
N LEU A 64 0.21 7.33 2.30
CA LEU A 64 0.58 6.04 1.74
C LEU A 64 1.81 6.18 0.82
N VAL A 65 1.66 6.94 -0.27
CA VAL A 65 2.77 7.17 -1.21
C VAL A 65 3.90 7.99 -0.59
N PRO A 66 3.66 9.10 0.15
CA PRO A 66 4.72 9.82 0.87
C PRO A 66 5.47 8.96 1.89
N GLY A 67 4.83 7.93 2.46
CA GLY A 67 5.47 6.95 3.33
C GLY A 67 6.41 6.00 2.62
N MET A 68 6.25 5.82 1.31
CA MET A 68 7.07 4.96 0.45
C MET A 68 8.13 5.73 -0.34
N TRP A 69 7.86 6.98 -0.68
CA TRP A 69 8.72 7.83 -1.51
C TRP A 69 9.85 8.44 -0.68
N ALA A 70 11.03 8.56 -1.27
CA ALA A 70 12.23 8.99 -0.55
C ALA A 70 12.37 10.51 -0.42
N GLU A 71 11.48 11.32 -1.01
CA GLU A 71 11.53 12.76 -0.86
C GLU A 71 11.32 13.18 0.60
N MET A 72 12.29 13.90 1.12
CA MET A 72 12.29 14.33 2.52
C MET A 72 11.61 15.68 2.73
N LEU A 73 11.54 16.52 1.68
CA LEU A 73 10.93 17.85 1.76
C LEU A 73 9.46 17.79 1.38
N GLY A 74 8.59 18.32 2.22
CA GLY A 74 7.21 18.60 1.89
C GLY A 74 7.06 19.91 1.12
N ASP A 75 5.97 20.06 0.36
CA ASP A 75 5.66 21.27 -0.42
C ASP A 75 6.89 21.82 -1.19
N ARG A 76 7.60 20.95 -1.90
CA ARG A 76 8.85 21.25 -2.59
C ARG A 76 8.71 22.34 -3.66
N GLY A 77 7.51 22.51 -4.23
CA GLY A 77 7.13 23.51 -5.22
C GLY A 77 6.43 24.75 -4.64
N PHE A 78 6.32 24.86 -3.31
CA PHE A 78 5.71 26.01 -2.60
C PHE A 78 4.24 26.29 -2.93
N GLU A 79 3.51 25.30 -3.43
CA GLU A 79 2.09 25.41 -3.78
C GLU A 79 1.14 25.44 -2.57
N GLY A 80 1.68 25.15 -1.39
CA GLY A 80 0.98 25.12 -0.11
C GLY A 80 0.37 23.78 0.19
N VAL A 81 0.49 23.38 1.44
CA VAL A 81 -0.17 22.20 2.00
C VAL A 81 -1.64 22.51 2.22
N LEU A 82 -2.52 21.64 1.77
CA LEU A 82 -3.93 21.71 2.13
C LEU A 82 -4.14 21.08 3.50
N PRO A 83 -5.05 21.59 4.31
CA PRO A 83 -5.43 20.93 5.55
C PRO A 83 -5.82 19.48 5.26
N THR A 84 -5.27 18.56 6.05
CA THR A 84 -5.64 17.16 5.97
C THR A 84 -7.13 16.96 6.19
N SER A 85 -7.67 15.91 5.56
CA SER A 85 -9.06 15.52 5.78
C SER A 85 -9.27 15.09 7.23
N THR A 86 -10.54 15.04 7.67
CA THR A 86 -10.93 14.60 9.01
C THR A 86 -10.42 13.18 9.36
N TRP A 87 -10.04 12.38 8.37
CA TRP A 87 -9.46 11.05 8.53
C TRP A 87 -8.10 11.05 9.24
N ASP A 88 -7.38 12.18 9.24
CA ASP A 88 -6.05 12.30 9.84
C ASP A 88 -6.06 12.54 11.35
N TYR A 89 -7.16 13.01 11.90
CA TYR A 89 -7.28 13.35 13.33
C TYR A 89 -7.04 12.20 14.30
N PHE A 90 -7.13 10.98 13.83
CA PHE A 90 -7.16 9.81 14.68
C PHE A 90 -5.85 9.02 14.69
N ARG A 91 -4.80 9.50 14.04
CA ARG A 91 -3.58 8.73 13.83
C ARG A 91 -2.62 8.74 14.99
N GLY A 92 -2.59 9.81 15.79
CA GLY A 92 -1.58 9.99 16.84
C GLY A 92 -0.14 10.13 16.34
N GLU A 93 0.10 9.97 15.02
CA GLU A 93 1.38 10.12 14.33
C GLU A 93 1.32 11.29 13.36
N PRO A 94 2.40 12.07 13.19
CA PRO A 94 2.45 13.13 12.19
C PRO A 94 2.23 12.57 10.78
N ASN A 95 1.31 13.17 10.03
CA ASN A 95 1.09 12.81 8.64
C ASN A 95 2.26 13.32 7.78
N LEU A 96 2.86 12.43 6.99
CA LEU A 96 3.98 12.81 6.13
C LEU A 96 3.57 13.76 5.00
N CYS A 97 2.26 13.84 4.66
CA CYS A 97 1.73 14.80 3.70
C CYS A 97 1.66 16.23 4.23
N ASP A 98 1.64 16.41 5.55
CA ASP A 98 1.41 17.70 6.19
C ASP A 98 2.70 18.50 6.39
N ARG A 99 3.83 18.02 5.90
CA ARG A 99 5.08 18.75 5.97
C ARG A 99 4.99 20.01 5.13
N ASP A 100 5.19 21.14 5.79
CA ASP A 100 5.27 22.46 5.17
C ASP A 100 6.55 23.17 5.65
N TRP A 101 6.89 24.26 5.01
CA TRP A 101 7.99 25.13 5.40
C TRP A 101 7.68 25.86 6.69
N ASP A 102 8.68 25.98 7.56
CA ASP A 102 8.54 26.66 8.84
C ASP A 102 8.21 28.14 8.61
N LYS A 103 7.23 28.67 9.31
CA LYS A 103 6.81 30.06 9.16
C LYS A 103 7.93 31.02 9.61
N SER A 104 8.26 31.96 8.75
CA SER A 104 9.29 32.98 8.99
C SER A 104 8.90 34.26 8.24
N PRO A 105 9.24 35.46 8.77
CA PRO A 105 9.08 36.71 8.04
C PRO A 105 10.08 36.88 6.88
N ASP A 106 11.07 36.00 6.78
CA ASP A 106 12.15 36.11 5.78
C ASP A 106 11.72 35.69 4.40
N TRP A 107 10.63 34.89 4.29
CA TRP A 107 10.17 34.36 3.03
C TRP A 107 8.65 34.47 2.85
N SER A 108 8.23 34.44 1.59
CA SER A 108 6.82 34.40 1.19
C SER A 108 6.63 33.58 -0.08
N ARG A 109 5.41 33.10 -0.31
CA ARG A 109 5.03 32.55 -1.62
C ARG A 109 4.85 33.69 -2.62
N ASP A 110 5.42 33.53 -3.81
CA ASP A 110 5.42 34.53 -4.89
C ASP A 110 4.89 33.91 -6.19
N ALA A 111 3.80 34.46 -6.71
CA ALA A 111 3.19 34.04 -7.97
C ALA A 111 3.78 34.77 -9.19
N ALA A 112 4.70 35.68 -8.97
CA ALA A 112 5.35 36.42 -10.07
C ALA A 112 6.47 35.57 -10.71
N ARG A 113 6.16 34.90 -11.80
CA ARG A 113 7.14 34.17 -12.61
C ARG A 113 7.74 32.94 -11.87
N PRO A 114 6.91 31.98 -11.37
CA PRO A 114 7.41 30.74 -10.80
C PRO A 114 8.17 29.90 -11.83
N PHE A 115 8.98 28.95 -11.37
CA PHE A 115 9.62 27.97 -12.26
C PHE A 115 8.61 26.97 -12.79
N ASN A 116 7.77 26.44 -11.89
CA ASN A 116 6.72 25.48 -12.22
C ASN A 116 5.44 25.83 -11.46
N ASP A 117 4.29 25.38 -11.97
CA ASP A 117 2.96 25.54 -11.42
C ASP A 117 2.60 27.03 -11.14
N ARG A 118 2.19 27.41 -9.94
CA ARG A 118 1.59 28.72 -9.67
C ARG A 118 2.40 29.62 -8.77
N GLN A 119 3.28 29.09 -7.97
CA GLN A 119 4.02 29.85 -6.96
C GLN A 119 5.46 29.33 -6.83
N SER A 120 6.32 30.19 -6.29
CA SER A 120 7.67 29.86 -5.85
C SER A 120 7.93 30.49 -4.49
N CYS A 121 8.97 30.09 -3.78
CA CYS A 121 9.44 30.78 -2.59
C CYS A 121 10.23 32.04 -2.99
N ARG A 122 10.01 33.17 -2.30
CA ARG A 122 10.85 34.36 -2.35
C ARG A 122 11.41 34.65 -0.97
N LEU A 123 12.74 34.75 -0.84
CA LEU A 123 13.42 35.24 0.34
C LEU A 123 13.82 36.71 0.13
N ASP A 124 13.50 37.56 1.11
CA ASP A 124 13.86 38.98 1.15
C ASP A 124 15.17 39.15 1.92
N VAL A 125 16.28 39.27 1.22
CA VAL A 125 17.64 39.31 1.81
C VAL A 125 18.09 40.74 2.05
N ARG A 126 18.39 41.09 3.30
CA ARG A 126 18.83 42.43 3.72
C ARG A 126 20.31 42.42 4.07
N ALA A 127 20.97 43.53 3.77
CA ALA A 127 22.41 43.67 4.10
C ALA A 127 22.64 43.44 5.60
N GLY A 128 23.62 42.58 5.92
CA GLY A 128 24.04 42.30 7.29
C GLY A 128 23.15 41.32 8.05
N VAL A 129 22.00 40.91 7.53
CA VAL A 129 21.07 39.98 8.19
C VAL A 129 20.81 38.79 7.25
N PRO A 130 21.09 37.55 7.67
CA PRO A 130 20.75 36.38 6.85
C PRO A 130 19.25 36.15 6.81
N ALA A 131 18.70 35.90 5.62
CA ALA A 131 17.34 35.39 5.46
C ALA A 131 17.35 33.86 5.44
N ARG A 132 16.36 33.23 6.07
CA ARG A 132 16.31 31.77 6.23
C ARG A 132 14.98 31.19 5.80
N LEU A 133 15.08 30.04 5.13
CA LEU A 133 13.98 29.13 4.85
C LEU A 133 14.32 27.80 5.51
N THR A 134 13.44 27.26 6.35
CA THR A 134 13.68 26.01 7.09
C THR A 134 12.51 25.04 6.96
N GLN A 135 12.84 23.76 7.04
CA GLN A 135 11.86 22.70 7.21
C GLN A 135 12.38 21.69 8.24
N SER A 136 11.60 21.49 9.30
CA SER A 136 11.91 20.61 10.41
C SER A 136 11.29 19.21 10.26
N GLY A 137 11.56 18.30 11.22
CA GLY A 137 10.96 16.95 11.24
C GLY A 137 11.59 15.96 10.28
N LEU A 138 12.84 16.17 9.90
CA LEU A 138 13.60 15.26 9.05
C LEU A 138 14.41 14.28 9.88
N ALA A 139 14.72 13.10 9.29
CA ALA A 139 15.65 12.16 9.90
C ALA A 139 16.87 11.94 9.00
N VAL A 140 18.05 11.99 9.61
CA VAL A 140 19.33 11.81 8.90
C VAL A 140 20.22 10.80 9.62
N ARG A 141 21.08 10.12 8.85
CA ARG A 141 22.00 9.09 9.33
C ARG A 141 23.45 9.53 9.09
N LYS A 142 24.31 9.33 10.09
CA LYS A 142 25.75 9.59 9.97
C LYS A 142 26.35 8.82 8.81
N GLY A 143 27.14 9.51 7.99
CA GLY A 143 27.83 8.93 6.83
C GLY A 143 26.96 8.77 5.59
N MET A 144 25.66 9.09 5.65
CA MET A 144 24.76 9.08 4.51
C MET A 144 24.91 10.37 3.71
N ASP A 145 24.92 10.22 2.41
CA ASP A 145 24.87 11.32 1.45
C ASP A 145 23.40 11.64 1.14
N TYR A 146 23.09 12.92 1.08
CA TYR A 146 21.77 13.45 0.75
C TYR A 146 21.90 14.35 -0.47
N PRO A 147 21.72 13.83 -1.69
CA PRO A 147 21.57 14.66 -2.88
C PRO A 147 20.49 15.72 -2.68
N VAL A 148 20.85 16.95 -3.01
CA VAL A 148 19.96 18.10 -2.93
C VAL A 148 19.93 18.79 -4.28
N THR A 149 18.72 19.07 -4.79
CA THR A 149 18.51 19.81 -6.05
C THR A 149 17.43 20.86 -5.86
N GLY A 150 17.35 21.78 -6.81
CA GLY A 150 16.28 22.76 -6.88
C GLY A 150 16.50 23.73 -7.99
N HIS A 151 15.53 24.59 -8.19
CA HIS A 151 15.58 25.69 -9.15
C HIS A 151 15.65 27.03 -8.40
N TRP A 152 16.46 27.93 -8.90
CA TRP A 152 16.67 29.22 -8.27
C TRP A 152 16.89 30.35 -9.27
N ARG A 153 16.63 31.57 -8.83
CA ARG A 153 17.05 32.82 -9.46
C ARG A 153 17.28 33.89 -8.40
N GLY A 154 18.08 34.91 -8.74
CA GLY A 154 18.33 36.02 -7.85
C GLY A 154 18.53 37.33 -8.62
N ASP A 155 18.12 38.43 -8.04
CA ASP A 155 18.19 39.76 -8.67
C ASP A 155 19.47 40.56 -8.29
N SER A 156 20.38 39.98 -7.52
CA SER A 156 21.58 40.65 -7.05
C SER A 156 22.83 39.76 -7.06
N PRO A 157 23.98 40.28 -7.59
CA PRO A 157 25.23 39.53 -7.57
C PRO A 157 25.86 39.38 -6.17
N SER A 158 25.33 40.12 -5.20
CA SER A 158 25.80 40.03 -3.81
C SER A 158 25.29 38.80 -3.05
N LEU A 159 24.26 38.14 -3.57
CA LEU A 159 23.66 36.97 -2.94
C LEU A 159 24.66 35.84 -2.77
N ARG A 160 24.63 35.22 -1.60
CA ARG A 160 25.36 34.02 -1.23
C ARG A 160 24.38 33.07 -0.57
N VAL A 161 24.36 31.83 -0.99
CA VAL A 161 23.38 30.83 -0.53
C VAL A 161 24.14 29.64 0.04
N ARG A 162 23.74 29.23 1.25
CA ARG A 162 24.24 28.05 1.92
C ARG A 162 23.09 27.13 2.27
N LEU A 163 23.24 25.85 1.96
CA LEU A 163 22.35 24.79 2.40
C LEU A 163 22.95 24.10 3.60
N SER A 164 22.14 23.70 4.57
CA SER A 164 22.62 22.92 5.71
C SER A 164 21.59 21.95 6.28
N LEU A 165 22.08 20.86 6.85
CA LEU A 165 21.35 20.00 7.77
C LEU A 165 21.81 20.30 9.17
N LYS A 166 20.88 20.57 10.09
CA LYS A 166 21.16 20.96 11.47
C LYS A 166 20.32 20.15 12.44
N THR A 167 20.73 20.08 13.70
CA THR A 167 19.91 19.55 14.79
C THR A 167 20.07 20.43 16.03
N LEU A 168 19.01 20.57 16.80
CA LEU A 168 19.02 21.26 18.08
C LEU A 168 19.54 20.30 19.17
N LEU A 169 20.57 20.69 19.88
CA LEU A 169 21.11 19.92 20.99
C LEU A 169 20.30 20.18 22.28
N PRO A 170 20.40 19.28 23.29
CA PRO A 170 19.69 19.47 24.57
C PRO A 170 20.01 20.76 25.33
N ASP A 171 21.17 21.35 25.11
CA ASP A 171 21.58 22.62 25.68
C ASP A 171 21.03 23.85 24.95
N GLY A 172 20.24 23.65 23.91
CA GLY A 172 19.64 24.70 23.08
C GLY A 172 20.57 25.23 21.97
N SER A 173 21.79 24.72 21.85
CA SER A 173 22.67 25.07 20.73
C SER A 173 22.38 24.30 19.45
N TRP A 174 22.71 24.90 18.30
CA TRP A 174 22.56 24.26 17.00
C TRP A 174 23.87 23.57 16.58
N MET A 175 23.77 22.29 16.25
CA MET A 175 24.85 21.54 15.61
C MET A 175 24.60 21.41 14.12
N THR A 176 25.57 21.80 13.29
CA THR A 176 25.54 21.56 11.84
C THR A 176 26.01 20.14 11.55
N LEU A 177 25.14 19.37 10.90
CA LEU A 177 25.39 17.98 10.50
C LEU A 177 25.99 17.89 9.09
N ALA A 178 25.62 18.81 8.21
CA ALA A 178 26.20 18.97 6.88
C ALA A 178 25.98 20.40 6.40
N ALA A 179 26.84 20.87 5.52
CA ALA A 179 26.67 22.19 4.89
C ALA A 179 27.28 22.22 3.50
N LEU A 180 26.69 23.00 2.62
CA LEU A 180 27.09 23.20 1.23
C LEU A 180 26.90 24.67 0.84
N ASP A 181 27.98 25.31 0.43
CA ASP A 181 27.90 26.66 -0.17
C ASP A 181 27.63 26.51 -1.67
N LEU A 182 26.56 27.13 -2.14
CA LEU A 182 26.19 27.10 -3.54
C LEU A 182 26.87 28.22 -4.33
N SER A 183 26.93 28.06 -5.66
CA SER A 183 27.30 29.14 -6.59
C SER A 183 26.33 30.33 -6.47
N LYS A 184 26.56 31.39 -7.22
CA LYS A 184 25.66 32.55 -7.24
C LYS A 184 24.47 32.29 -8.16
N PRO A 185 23.22 32.61 -7.74
CA PRO A 185 22.08 32.57 -8.64
C PRO A 185 22.18 33.66 -9.71
N GLY A 186 21.75 33.31 -10.93
CA GLY A 186 21.55 34.27 -12.01
C GLY A 186 20.17 34.92 -11.95
N PRO A 187 19.88 35.91 -12.87
CA PRO A 187 18.58 36.58 -12.94
C PRO A 187 17.48 35.68 -13.54
N GLU A 188 17.88 34.67 -14.28
CA GLU A 188 16.98 33.68 -14.88
C GLU A 188 16.97 32.41 -14.04
N TRP A 189 15.86 31.62 -14.14
CA TRP A 189 15.79 30.32 -13.48
C TRP A 189 16.92 29.40 -13.97
N GLY A 190 17.64 28.86 -13.02
CA GLY A 190 18.68 27.85 -13.24
C GLY A 190 18.53 26.71 -12.26
N LYS A 191 18.97 25.51 -12.63
CA LYS A 191 19.02 24.36 -11.75
C LYS A 191 20.31 24.36 -10.95
N PHE A 192 20.24 24.11 -9.65
CA PHE A 192 21.39 23.75 -8.83
C PHE A 192 21.30 22.29 -8.38
N ALA A 193 22.45 21.70 -8.12
CA ALA A 193 22.58 20.37 -7.53
C ALA A 193 23.78 20.34 -6.61
N GLY A 194 23.70 19.51 -5.57
CA GLY A 194 24.77 19.31 -4.62
C GLY A 194 24.51 18.09 -3.75
N GLU A 195 25.37 17.91 -2.75
CA GLU A 195 25.29 16.77 -1.84
C GLU A 195 25.61 17.22 -0.41
N LEU A 196 24.81 16.76 0.54
CA LEU A 196 24.99 17.00 1.99
C LEU A 196 25.32 15.68 2.66
N ARG A 197 26.59 15.47 3.04
CA ARG A 197 27.02 14.28 3.79
C ARG A 197 26.90 14.52 5.27
N SER A 198 25.98 13.78 5.93
CA SER A 198 25.72 13.95 7.36
C SER A 198 26.85 13.38 8.23
N ASN A 199 27.34 14.16 9.19
CA ASN A 199 28.32 13.72 10.20
C ASN A 199 27.67 13.19 11.49
N GLY A 200 26.32 13.22 11.59
CA GLY A 200 25.55 12.75 12.75
C GLY A 200 24.27 12.02 12.37
N THR A 201 23.68 11.34 13.35
CA THR A 201 22.36 10.67 13.23
C THR A 201 21.36 11.36 14.15
N THR A 202 20.21 11.72 13.63
CA THR A 202 19.08 12.29 14.39
C THR A 202 17.75 12.11 13.63
N ASP A 203 16.66 11.99 14.35
CA ASP A 203 15.28 12.04 13.86
C ASP A 203 14.65 13.44 13.94
N ARG A 204 15.44 14.45 14.31
CA ARG A 204 15.04 15.86 14.50
C ARG A 204 15.90 16.81 13.69
N ALA A 205 16.27 16.40 12.48
CA ALA A 205 17.04 17.27 11.60
C ALA A 205 16.15 18.38 11.03
N VAL A 206 16.79 19.51 10.78
CA VAL A 206 16.23 20.68 10.09
C VAL A 206 17.05 20.90 8.83
N PHE A 207 16.39 20.99 7.68
CA PHE A 207 16.97 21.50 6.45
C PHE A 207 16.86 23.02 6.44
N GLU A 208 17.95 23.72 6.13
CA GLU A 208 17.98 25.17 6.09
C GLU A 208 18.60 25.65 4.79
N VAL A 209 17.95 26.62 4.15
CA VAL A 209 18.51 27.49 3.13
C VAL A 209 18.79 28.86 3.78
N GLU A 210 20.06 29.24 3.89
CA GLU A 210 20.47 30.56 4.37
C GLU A 210 20.96 31.41 3.20
N ALA A 211 20.35 32.59 3.02
CA ALA A 211 20.75 33.59 2.02
C ALA A 211 21.33 34.83 2.70
N ARG A 212 22.48 35.29 2.23
CA ARG A 212 23.18 36.50 2.68
C ARG A 212 23.44 37.45 1.52
N GLY A 213 23.68 38.71 1.81
CA GLY A 213 23.88 39.77 0.84
C GLY A 213 22.74 40.77 0.86
N GLN A 214 22.30 41.24 -0.30
CA GLN A 214 21.15 42.14 -0.45
C GLN A 214 20.43 41.87 -1.77
N GLY A 215 19.10 41.77 -1.75
CA GLY A 215 18.26 41.48 -2.91
C GLY A 215 17.20 40.44 -2.63
N HIS A 216 16.69 39.80 -3.67
CA HIS A 216 15.72 38.73 -3.54
C HIS A 216 16.26 37.42 -4.13
N LEU A 217 16.02 36.32 -3.43
CA LEU A 217 16.29 34.97 -3.90
C LEU A 217 14.95 34.25 -4.11
N TRP A 218 14.73 33.68 -5.28
CA TRP A 218 13.62 32.79 -5.54
C TRP A 218 14.09 31.36 -5.60
N LEU A 219 13.29 30.45 -5.04
CA LEU A 219 13.52 29.02 -4.98
C LEU A 219 12.26 28.28 -5.42
N ASP A 220 12.43 27.16 -6.11
CA ASP A 220 11.34 26.31 -6.55
C ASP A 220 11.81 24.87 -6.71
N GLN A 221 10.90 23.90 -6.61
CA GLN A 221 11.15 22.47 -6.81
C GLN A 221 12.37 21.96 -6.01
N LEU A 222 12.47 22.35 -4.74
CA LEU A 222 13.52 21.85 -3.84
C LEU A 222 13.33 20.35 -3.59
N SER A 223 14.42 19.59 -3.61
CA SER A 223 14.42 18.15 -3.36
C SER A 223 15.60 17.77 -2.51
N LEU A 224 15.37 16.90 -1.53
CA LEU A 224 16.38 16.31 -0.67
C LEU A 224 16.04 14.84 -0.48
N MET A 225 16.89 13.93 -0.95
CA MET A 225 16.67 12.50 -0.84
C MET A 225 17.86 11.78 -0.22
N PRO A 226 17.66 10.66 0.53
CA PRO A 226 18.77 9.78 0.90
C PRO A 226 19.46 9.22 -0.34
N GLY A 227 20.77 9.21 -0.37
CA GLY A 227 21.56 8.72 -1.51
C GLY A 227 21.43 7.22 -1.76
N ASP A 228 20.91 6.48 -0.79
CA ASP A 228 20.66 5.05 -0.89
C ASP A 228 19.24 4.69 -1.41
N ASN A 229 18.43 5.68 -1.79
CA ASN A 229 17.09 5.41 -2.33
C ASN A 229 17.16 4.49 -3.57
N VAL A 230 16.09 3.76 -3.80
CA VAL A 230 15.96 2.87 -4.94
C VAL A 230 15.02 3.52 -5.95
N ASP A 231 15.60 4.23 -6.91
CA ASP A 231 14.84 4.86 -8.01
C ASP A 231 13.75 5.83 -7.48
N GLY A 232 14.09 6.60 -6.44
CA GLY A 232 13.20 7.52 -5.73
C GLY A 232 12.39 6.89 -4.60
N TRP A 233 12.37 5.56 -4.48
CA TRP A 233 11.69 4.86 -3.38
C TRP A 233 12.59 4.67 -2.18
N ARG A 234 12.03 4.74 -0.99
CA ARG A 234 12.74 4.46 0.26
C ARG A 234 13.29 3.04 0.25
N ARG A 235 14.59 2.90 0.47
CA ARG A 235 15.26 1.59 0.50
C ARG A 235 14.64 0.64 1.51
N ASP A 236 14.39 1.11 2.73
CA ASP A 236 13.81 0.30 3.80
C ASP A 236 12.42 -0.25 3.43
N VAL A 237 11.60 0.54 2.74
CA VAL A 237 10.28 0.12 2.24
C VAL A 237 10.42 -0.90 1.11
N VAL A 238 11.33 -0.68 0.15
CA VAL A 238 11.59 -1.64 -0.94
C VAL A 238 12.05 -2.98 -0.38
N GLU A 239 12.93 -2.97 0.63
CA GLU A 239 13.40 -4.20 1.28
C GLU A 239 12.27 -4.91 2.06
N ALA A 240 11.44 -4.16 2.79
CA ALA A 240 10.27 -4.72 3.46
C ALA A 240 9.25 -5.29 2.46
N MET A 241 9.02 -4.62 1.33
CA MET A 241 8.16 -5.16 0.28
C MET A 241 8.74 -6.43 -0.36
N LYS A 242 10.05 -6.53 -0.55
CA LYS A 242 10.70 -7.78 -1.02
C LYS A 242 10.52 -8.92 -0.02
N GLU A 243 10.61 -8.64 1.28
CA GLU A 243 10.35 -9.61 2.33
C GLU A 243 8.88 -10.07 2.36
N LEU A 244 7.94 -9.13 2.22
CA LEU A 244 6.51 -9.41 2.08
C LEU A 244 6.24 -10.26 0.83
N GLY A 245 6.92 -9.94 -0.28
CA GLY A 245 6.87 -10.63 -1.56
C GLY A 245 5.49 -10.56 -2.23
N PRO A 246 4.80 -9.41 -2.31
CA PRO A 246 3.51 -9.34 -2.98
C PRO A 246 3.67 -9.74 -4.45
N PRO A 247 2.93 -10.74 -4.95
CA PRO A 247 3.06 -11.19 -6.34
C PRO A 247 2.43 -10.21 -7.33
N VAL A 248 1.50 -9.40 -6.86
CA VAL A 248 0.84 -8.33 -7.62
C VAL A 248 0.65 -7.12 -6.72
N VAL A 249 0.83 -5.93 -7.28
CA VAL A 249 0.45 -4.67 -6.61
C VAL A 249 -0.45 -3.87 -7.53
N ARG A 250 -1.56 -3.40 -6.99
CA ARG A 250 -2.53 -2.58 -7.72
C ARG A 250 -2.24 -1.09 -7.53
N TRP A 251 -2.25 -0.34 -8.62
CA TRP A 251 -2.30 1.13 -8.65
C TRP A 251 -3.70 1.55 -9.06
N GLY A 252 -4.42 2.23 -8.19
CA GLY A 252 -5.81 2.57 -8.46
C GLY A 252 -6.44 3.44 -7.39
N GLY A 253 -7.70 3.13 -7.07
CA GLY A 253 -8.48 3.82 -6.07
C GLY A 253 -9.21 5.05 -6.58
N SER A 254 -9.91 5.72 -5.67
CA SER A 254 -10.82 6.80 -5.99
C SER A 254 -10.13 8.08 -6.51
N THR A 255 -8.84 8.26 -6.23
CA THR A 255 -8.05 9.36 -6.81
C THR A 255 -7.84 9.16 -8.31
N VAL A 256 -7.62 7.92 -8.73
CA VAL A 256 -7.40 7.59 -10.15
C VAL A 256 -8.72 7.63 -10.92
N ASP A 257 -9.80 7.04 -10.38
CA ASP A 257 -11.10 7.03 -11.02
C ASP A 257 -12.25 7.02 -9.99
N PRO A 258 -13.18 7.98 -10.03
CA PRO A 258 -13.35 9.09 -10.98
C PRO A 258 -12.55 10.36 -10.63
N GLY A 259 -11.48 10.25 -9.86
CA GLY A 259 -10.78 11.38 -9.26
C GLY A 259 -10.03 12.29 -10.23
N PRO A 260 -9.26 13.25 -9.69
CA PRO A 260 -8.64 14.31 -10.47
C PRO A 260 -7.30 13.90 -11.10
N TYR A 261 -6.76 12.73 -10.78
CA TYR A 261 -5.48 12.26 -11.30
C TYR A 261 -5.51 12.09 -12.82
N ARG A 262 -4.46 12.57 -13.46
CA ARG A 262 -4.20 12.38 -14.89
C ARG A 262 -2.83 11.73 -15.05
N TRP A 263 -2.79 10.50 -15.52
CA TRP A 263 -1.55 9.74 -15.63
C TRP A 263 -0.48 10.44 -16.47
N SER A 264 -0.91 11.18 -17.50
CA SER A 264 -0.01 11.90 -18.40
C SER A 264 0.69 13.10 -17.75
N ASP A 265 0.11 13.67 -16.70
CA ASP A 265 0.68 14.81 -15.97
C ASP A 265 1.85 14.38 -15.08
N ALA A 266 1.91 13.08 -14.76
CA ALA A 266 2.97 12.48 -13.97
C ALA A 266 4.06 11.80 -14.84
N LEU A 267 4.29 12.31 -16.06
CA LEU A 267 5.32 11.80 -16.96
C LEU A 267 6.47 12.82 -17.14
N GLY A 268 7.66 12.29 -17.46
CA GLY A 268 8.85 13.10 -17.76
C GLY A 268 9.52 13.70 -16.53
N ASP A 269 10.17 14.85 -16.70
CA ASP A 269 10.91 15.51 -15.61
C ASP A 269 9.98 15.89 -14.46
N ARG A 270 10.28 15.34 -13.28
CA ARG A 270 9.50 15.54 -12.04
C ARG A 270 9.36 17.03 -11.68
N ASP A 271 10.41 17.83 -11.93
CA ASP A 271 10.41 19.25 -11.59
C ASP A 271 9.48 20.08 -12.49
N LEU A 272 8.97 19.51 -13.59
CA LEU A 272 8.06 20.17 -14.53
C LEU A 272 6.61 19.64 -14.45
N ARG A 273 6.35 18.66 -13.58
CA ARG A 273 5.00 18.09 -13.43
C ARG A 273 4.09 19.06 -12.65
N PRO A 274 2.83 19.25 -13.09
CA PRO A 274 1.90 20.12 -12.37
C PRO A 274 1.39 19.41 -11.11
N SER A 275 1.18 20.16 -10.04
CA SER A 275 0.44 19.66 -8.88
C SER A 275 -1.07 19.66 -9.12
N PHE A 276 -1.81 18.85 -8.40
CA PHE A 276 -3.26 18.88 -8.43
C PHE A 276 -3.88 18.80 -7.02
N VAL A 277 -5.10 19.33 -6.90
CA VAL A 277 -5.88 19.19 -5.67
C VAL A 277 -6.63 17.88 -5.71
N ASN A 278 -6.19 16.93 -4.89
CA ASN A 278 -6.88 15.67 -4.68
C ASN A 278 -8.13 15.92 -3.80
N ARG A 279 -9.26 16.17 -4.46
CA ARG A 279 -10.52 16.47 -3.78
C ARG A 279 -11.17 15.24 -3.14
N VAL A 280 -10.71 14.05 -3.49
CA VAL A 280 -11.22 12.80 -2.94
C VAL A 280 -10.74 12.67 -1.49
N TRP A 281 -9.45 12.90 -1.27
CA TRP A 281 -8.80 12.72 0.03
C TRP A 281 -8.38 14.04 0.71
N GLY A 282 -8.72 15.18 0.11
CA GLY A 282 -8.55 16.50 0.72
C GLY A 282 -7.11 16.99 0.81
N ARG A 283 -6.22 16.58 -0.12
CA ARG A 283 -4.80 16.97 -0.11
C ARG A 283 -4.34 17.55 -1.45
N ARG A 284 -3.12 18.10 -1.48
CA ARG A 284 -2.42 18.42 -2.73
C ARG A 284 -1.44 17.29 -3.05
N ASP A 285 -1.49 16.79 -4.26
CA ASP A 285 -0.52 15.84 -4.83
C ASP A 285 0.37 16.56 -5.85
N THR A 286 1.66 16.24 -5.82
CA THR A 286 2.70 16.92 -6.61
C THR A 286 2.98 16.23 -7.94
N ASN A 287 2.36 15.09 -8.21
CA ASN A 287 2.72 14.18 -9.31
C ASN A 287 4.19 13.71 -9.28
N ASP A 288 4.85 13.80 -8.14
CA ASP A 288 6.21 13.26 -7.97
C ASP A 288 6.25 11.75 -8.25
N VAL A 289 5.16 11.07 -7.98
CA VAL A 289 4.97 9.64 -8.24
C VAL A 289 3.78 9.45 -9.17
N GLY A 290 4.01 8.80 -10.30
CA GLY A 290 3.00 8.42 -11.25
C GLY A 290 3.03 6.92 -11.55
N VAL A 291 2.29 6.53 -12.58
CA VAL A 291 2.20 5.12 -13.01
C VAL A 291 3.56 4.54 -13.41
N GLU A 292 4.46 5.37 -13.93
CA GLU A 292 5.79 4.91 -14.35
C GLU A 292 6.68 4.56 -13.14
N GLU A 293 6.74 5.43 -12.13
CA GLU A 293 7.44 5.16 -10.87
C GLU A 293 6.85 3.93 -10.18
N PHE A 294 5.52 3.80 -10.17
CA PHE A 294 4.84 2.63 -9.62
C PHE A 294 5.24 1.33 -10.32
N VAL A 295 5.24 1.30 -11.65
CA VAL A 295 5.63 0.09 -12.41
C VAL A 295 7.09 -0.27 -12.15
N ARG A 296 7.98 0.73 -12.02
CA ARG A 296 9.39 0.51 -11.65
C ARG A 296 9.52 -0.07 -10.25
N LEU A 297 8.73 0.41 -9.28
CA LEU A 297 8.68 -0.19 -7.94
C LEU A 297 8.28 -1.67 -8.01
N CYS A 298 7.20 -1.98 -8.72
CA CYS A 298 6.75 -3.37 -8.89
C CYS A 298 7.88 -4.25 -9.43
N ARG A 299 8.61 -3.81 -10.45
CA ARG A 299 9.76 -4.55 -11.00
C ARG A 299 10.91 -4.68 -9.99
N ALA A 300 11.17 -3.64 -9.19
CA ALA A 300 12.22 -3.68 -8.17
C ALA A 300 11.92 -4.67 -7.03
N VAL A 301 10.64 -4.92 -6.72
CA VAL A 301 10.22 -5.86 -5.66
C VAL A 301 9.79 -7.23 -6.19
N GLY A 302 9.79 -7.43 -7.53
CA GLY A 302 9.40 -8.68 -8.16
C GLY A 302 7.88 -8.91 -8.23
N ALA A 303 7.09 -7.84 -8.21
CA ALA A 303 5.63 -7.88 -8.33
C ALA A 303 5.16 -7.60 -9.76
N GLU A 304 4.00 -8.16 -10.13
CA GLU A 304 3.28 -7.76 -11.34
C GLU A 304 2.48 -6.47 -11.05
N PRO A 305 2.60 -5.44 -11.89
CA PRO A 305 1.75 -4.26 -11.77
C PRO A 305 0.34 -4.54 -12.29
N LEU A 306 -0.68 -4.13 -11.53
CA LEU A 306 -2.07 -4.04 -11.94
C LEU A 306 -2.43 -2.56 -11.95
N VAL A 307 -2.79 -2.03 -13.12
CA VAL A 307 -3.02 -0.58 -13.30
C VAL A 307 -4.49 -0.31 -13.55
N CYS A 308 -5.09 0.58 -12.78
CA CYS A 308 -6.42 1.09 -13.01
C CYS A 308 -6.39 2.22 -14.05
N VAL A 309 -7.29 2.15 -15.03
CA VAL A 309 -7.52 3.20 -16.02
C VAL A 309 -8.77 4.00 -15.67
N SER A 310 -8.70 5.32 -15.76
CA SER A 310 -9.79 6.22 -15.42
C SER A 310 -10.82 6.30 -16.55
N LEU A 311 -12.10 6.06 -16.23
CA LEU A 311 -13.20 6.34 -17.15
C LEU A 311 -13.33 7.84 -17.43
N GLY A 312 -13.02 8.68 -16.44
CA GLY A 312 -13.07 10.13 -16.54
C GLY A 312 -12.09 10.73 -17.56
N ASP A 313 -10.99 10.01 -17.84
CA ASP A 313 -10.00 10.42 -18.86
C ASP A 313 -10.39 10.02 -20.28
N GLY A 314 -11.35 9.10 -20.41
CA GLY A 314 -11.86 8.62 -21.69
C GLY A 314 -11.03 7.49 -22.30
N VAL A 315 -11.66 6.81 -23.26
CA VAL A 315 -11.15 5.59 -23.91
C VAL A 315 -9.79 5.81 -24.59
N GLU A 316 -9.62 6.96 -25.24
CA GLU A 316 -8.38 7.25 -25.94
C GLU A 316 -7.20 7.48 -24.97
N SER A 317 -7.46 8.07 -23.80
CA SER A 317 -6.43 8.22 -22.76
C SER A 317 -5.98 6.86 -22.23
N ALA A 318 -6.89 5.94 -22.01
CA ALA A 318 -6.57 4.56 -21.63
C ALA A 318 -5.72 3.86 -22.70
N ARG A 319 -6.11 3.96 -23.99
CA ARG A 319 -5.32 3.40 -25.10
C ARG A 319 -3.88 3.97 -25.12
N ARG A 320 -3.74 5.29 -24.94
CA ARG A 320 -2.43 5.97 -24.90
C ARG A 320 -1.57 5.52 -23.70
N MET A 321 -2.17 5.31 -22.53
CA MET A 321 -1.44 4.80 -21.37
C MET A 321 -0.91 3.40 -21.62
N VAL A 322 -1.71 2.51 -22.20
CA VAL A 322 -1.27 1.16 -22.59
C VAL A 322 -0.15 1.24 -23.63
N GLU A 323 -0.29 2.07 -24.65
CA GLU A 323 0.75 2.26 -25.66
C GLU A 323 2.04 2.87 -25.06
N TYR A 324 1.92 3.81 -24.11
CA TYR A 324 3.07 4.35 -23.39
C TYR A 324 3.83 3.28 -22.62
N LEU A 325 3.12 2.44 -21.87
CA LEU A 325 3.76 1.42 -21.04
C LEU A 325 4.21 0.19 -21.84
N ASN A 326 3.46 -0.22 -22.86
CA ASN A 326 3.69 -1.51 -23.54
C ASN A 326 3.99 -1.38 -25.04
N GLY A 327 3.72 -0.26 -25.67
CA GLY A 327 3.93 -0.07 -27.10
C GLY A 327 5.42 -0.05 -27.49
N PRO A 328 5.76 -0.41 -28.73
CA PRO A 328 7.13 -0.36 -29.22
C PRO A 328 7.64 1.10 -29.27
N ALA A 329 8.97 1.29 -29.14
CA ALA A 329 9.60 2.63 -29.18
C ALA A 329 9.32 3.41 -30.46
N GLY A 330 8.91 2.75 -31.54
CA GLY A 330 8.51 3.40 -32.81
C GLY A 330 7.08 3.96 -32.83
N SER A 331 6.21 3.57 -31.91
CA SER A 331 4.85 4.11 -31.80
C SER A 331 4.85 5.54 -31.21
N GLU A 332 3.74 6.24 -31.28
CA GLU A 332 3.64 7.64 -30.79
C GLU A 332 4.01 7.75 -29.32
N TRP A 333 3.33 6.98 -28.45
CA TRP A 333 3.54 7.03 -27.01
C TRP A 333 4.75 6.21 -26.57
N GLY A 334 5.14 5.18 -27.33
CA GLY A 334 6.40 4.47 -27.10
C GLY A 334 7.63 5.36 -27.35
N ARG A 335 7.58 6.28 -28.34
CA ARG A 335 8.63 7.31 -28.53
C ARG A 335 8.68 8.28 -27.35
N LYS A 336 7.52 8.69 -26.81
CA LYS A 336 7.47 9.56 -25.63
C LYS A 336 8.11 8.88 -24.41
N ARG A 337 7.83 7.59 -24.19
CA ARG A 337 8.52 6.79 -23.16
C ARG A 337 10.04 6.75 -23.40
N ALA A 338 10.47 6.51 -24.64
CA ALA A 338 11.88 6.47 -24.99
C ALA A 338 12.57 7.82 -24.74
N THR A 339 11.92 8.93 -25.06
CA THR A 339 12.40 10.30 -24.76
C THR A 339 12.50 10.52 -23.25
N ASN A 340 11.62 9.93 -22.45
CA ASN A 340 11.67 9.96 -20.99
C ASN A 340 12.71 9.01 -20.39
N GLY A 341 13.56 8.38 -21.22
CA GLY A 341 14.72 7.61 -20.80
C GLY A 341 14.57 6.09 -20.88
N ARG A 342 13.42 5.56 -21.37
CA ARG A 342 13.23 4.12 -21.50
C ARG A 342 12.67 3.72 -22.87
N ALA A 343 13.52 3.10 -23.69
CA ALA A 343 13.10 2.58 -25.00
C ALA A 343 12.24 1.31 -24.88
N GLU A 344 12.58 0.41 -23.94
CA GLU A 344 11.94 -0.89 -23.79
C GLU A 344 10.55 -0.77 -23.11
N PRO A 345 9.55 -1.54 -23.57
CA PRO A 345 8.25 -1.65 -22.91
C PRO A 345 8.36 -2.12 -21.46
N TYR A 346 7.43 -1.68 -20.62
CA TYR A 346 7.31 -2.14 -19.25
C TYR A 346 6.63 -3.52 -19.14
N GLY A 347 5.78 -3.89 -20.09
CA GLY A 347 5.07 -5.16 -20.13
C GLY A 347 4.04 -5.29 -19.01
N VAL A 348 3.22 -4.28 -18.79
CA VAL A 348 2.10 -4.30 -17.84
C VAL A 348 1.01 -5.20 -18.39
N ARG A 349 0.65 -6.24 -17.63
CA ARG A 349 -0.31 -7.25 -18.09
C ARG A 349 -1.74 -6.96 -17.65
N TYR A 350 -1.93 -6.46 -16.42
CA TYR A 350 -3.25 -6.34 -15.78
C TYR A 350 -3.76 -4.90 -15.80
N TRP A 351 -4.97 -4.71 -16.37
CA TRP A 351 -5.60 -3.41 -16.58
C TRP A 351 -7.01 -3.41 -16.03
N GLN A 352 -7.26 -2.68 -14.95
CA GLN A 352 -8.59 -2.55 -14.38
C GLN A 352 -9.27 -1.31 -14.93
N VAL A 353 -10.51 -1.46 -15.42
CA VAL A 353 -11.31 -0.36 -15.99
C VAL A 353 -12.22 0.20 -14.91
N GLY A 354 -11.91 1.39 -14.44
CA GLY A 354 -12.67 2.06 -13.39
C GLY A 354 -12.38 1.57 -11.97
N ASN A 355 -12.85 2.33 -10.98
CA ASN A 355 -12.74 2.01 -9.56
C ASN A 355 -14.11 2.18 -8.90
N GLU A 356 -14.64 1.10 -8.27
CA GLU A 356 -15.87 1.12 -7.47
C GLU A 356 -17.09 1.72 -8.19
N ILE A 357 -17.28 1.33 -9.45
CA ILE A 357 -18.33 1.86 -10.31
C ILE A 357 -19.41 0.80 -10.53
N ASP A 358 -20.66 1.17 -10.22
CA ASP A 358 -21.87 0.39 -10.44
C ASP A 358 -22.97 1.19 -11.19
N SER A 359 -22.59 2.37 -11.71
CA SER A 359 -23.53 3.31 -12.32
C SER A 359 -24.11 2.80 -13.64
N PRO A 360 -25.33 3.21 -14.01
CA PRO A 360 -25.89 2.94 -15.34
C PRO A 360 -24.92 3.39 -16.45
N GLY A 361 -24.74 2.56 -17.46
CA GLY A 361 -23.81 2.83 -18.57
C GLY A 361 -22.37 2.38 -18.34
N TYR A 362 -22.01 1.94 -17.13
CA TYR A 362 -20.68 1.42 -16.87
C TYR A 362 -20.34 0.24 -17.78
N VAL A 363 -21.28 -0.68 -17.99
CA VAL A 363 -21.06 -1.89 -18.81
C VAL A 363 -20.66 -1.54 -20.24
N GLN A 364 -21.33 -0.56 -20.86
CA GLN A 364 -21.01 -0.09 -22.22
C GLN A 364 -19.64 0.59 -22.25
N SER A 365 -19.32 1.39 -21.24
CA SER A 365 -18.01 2.01 -21.09
C SER A 365 -16.92 0.95 -20.92
N LEU A 366 -17.14 -0.05 -20.04
CA LEU A 366 -16.21 -1.15 -19.81
C LEU A 366 -15.85 -1.87 -21.12
N VAL A 367 -16.86 -2.22 -21.94
CA VAL A 367 -16.64 -2.88 -23.23
C VAL A 367 -15.80 -2.01 -24.19
N ALA A 368 -16.10 -0.70 -24.26
CA ALA A 368 -15.34 0.22 -25.10
C ALA A 368 -13.88 0.34 -24.65
N PHE A 369 -13.64 0.50 -23.35
CA PHE A 369 -12.30 0.58 -22.78
C PHE A 369 -11.54 -0.75 -22.94
N ALA A 370 -12.17 -1.88 -22.67
CA ALA A 370 -11.56 -3.19 -22.81
C ALA A 370 -11.06 -3.44 -24.25
N ARG A 371 -11.85 -3.06 -25.24
CA ARG A 371 -11.47 -3.16 -26.66
C ARG A 371 -10.31 -2.21 -27.00
N ALA A 372 -10.31 -0.99 -26.47
CA ALA A 372 -9.24 -0.03 -26.69
C ALA A 372 -7.92 -0.50 -26.04
N VAL A 373 -7.96 -0.99 -24.81
CA VAL A 373 -6.81 -1.56 -24.09
C VAL A 373 -6.22 -2.75 -24.87
N ARG A 374 -7.07 -3.71 -25.26
CA ARG A 374 -6.64 -4.89 -26.04
C ARG A 374 -6.24 -4.56 -27.48
N GLY A 375 -6.78 -3.50 -28.05
CA GLY A 375 -6.34 -2.98 -29.34
C GLY A 375 -4.92 -2.41 -29.29
N ALA A 376 -4.53 -1.81 -28.17
CA ALA A 376 -3.16 -1.32 -27.95
C ALA A 376 -2.21 -2.45 -27.52
N ASP A 377 -2.69 -3.42 -26.75
CA ASP A 377 -1.94 -4.61 -26.32
C ASP A 377 -2.86 -5.85 -26.31
N PRO A 378 -2.76 -6.73 -27.33
CA PRO A 378 -3.57 -7.95 -27.38
C PRO A 378 -3.32 -8.93 -26.22
N GLY A 379 -2.20 -8.82 -25.51
CA GLY A 379 -1.87 -9.63 -24.34
C GLY A 379 -2.46 -9.15 -23.03
N ALA A 380 -3.15 -7.99 -23.04
CA ALA A 380 -3.72 -7.38 -21.85
C ALA A 380 -4.83 -8.24 -21.23
N VAL A 381 -4.74 -8.44 -19.92
CA VAL A 381 -5.81 -9.00 -19.08
C VAL A 381 -6.63 -7.84 -18.54
N VAL A 382 -7.91 -7.79 -18.93
CA VAL A 382 -8.80 -6.69 -18.57
C VAL A 382 -9.67 -7.09 -17.39
N LEU A 383 -9.70 -6.22 -16.38
CA LEU A 383 -10.47 -6.36 -15.16
C LEU A 383 -11.61 -5.34 -15.14
N SER A 384 -12.77 -5.73 -14.60
CA SER A 384 -13.86 -4.78 -14.36
C SER A 384 -13.73 -4.07 -13.01
N SER A 385 -14.66 -3.16 -12.72
CA SER A 385 -15.03 -2.72 -11.38
C SER A 385 -16.08 -3.67 -10.79
N PHE A 386 -17.02 -3.17 -9.95
CA PHE A 386 -18.00 -4.00 -9.24
C PHE A 386 -18.79 -4.92 -10.17
N PRO A 387 -18.87 -6.22 -9.85
CA PRO A 387 -19.58 -7.19 -10.67
C PRO A 387 -21.09 -7.07 -10.50
N THR A 388 -21.81 -7.18 -11.62
CA THR A 388 -23.26 -7.44 -11.67
C THR A 388 -23.51 -8.58 -12.65
N LYS A 389 -24.67 -9.22 -12.55
CA LYS A 389 -25.05 -10.26 -13.53
C LYS A 389 -25.07 -9.70 -14.95
N GLU A 390 -25.65 -8.52 -15.14
CA GLU A 390 -25.71 -7.83 -16.44
C GLU A 390 -24.31 -7.58 -17.01
N LEU A 391 -23.37 -7.09 -16.17
CA LEU A 391 -21.98 -6.87 -16.58
C LEU A 391 -21.35 -8.16 -17.10
N ILE A 392 -21.50 -9.25 -16.35
CA ILE A 392 -20.93 -10.55 -16.72
C ILE A 392 -21.54 -11.06 -18.03
N ASP A 393 -22.85 -10.96 -18.18
CA ASP A 393 -23.55 -11.43 -19.38
C ASP A 393 -23.13 -10.66 -20.65
N ILE A 394 -22.96 -9.34 -20.53
CA ILE A 394 -22.65 -8.47 -21.69
C ILE A 394 -21.15 -8.40 -21.97
N ALA A 395 -20.32 -8.20 -20.94
CA ALA A 395 -18.89 -7.94 -21.11
C ALA A 395 -18.03 -9.22 -21.19
N ALA A 396 -18.61 -10.40 -21.02
CA ALA A 396 -17.89 -11.67 -21.05
C ALA A 396 -16.91 -11.85 -22.23
N PRO A 397 -17.19 -11.38 -23.47
CA PRO A 397 -16.23 -11.49 -24.57
C PRO A 397 -14.98 -10.61 -24.40
N ASP A 398 -15.08 -9.53 -23.66
CA ASP A 398 -14.10 -8.44 -23.63
C ASP A 398 -13.27 -8.39 -22.34
N ILE A 399 -13.66 -9.09 -21.26
CA ILE A 399 -12.98 -9.08 -19.95
C ILE A 399 -12.56 -10.48 -19.51
N GLN A 400 -11.65 -10.57 -18.55
CA GLN A 400 -11.19 -11.83 -17.96
C GLN A 400 -11.47 -11.92 -16.46
N ILE A 401 -11.51 -10.80 -15.74
CA ILE A 401 -11.65 -10.79 -14.28
C ILE A 401 -12.70 -9.77 -13.87
N VAL A 402 -13.60 -10.15 -12.97
CA VAL A 402 -14.55 -9.25 -12.30
C VAL A 402 -14.10 -8.99 -10.88
N CYS A 403 -14.26 -7.74 -10.40
CA CYS A 403 -13.57 -7.27 -9.20
C CYS A 403 -14.50 -6.77 -8.11
N PRO A 404 -14.98 -7.65 -7.19
CA PRO A 404 -15.62 -7.21 -5.96
C PRO A 404 -14.59 -6.61 -4.98
N HIS A 405 -15.05 -5.70 -4.09
CA HIS A 405 -14.28 -5.16 -2.98
C HIS A 405 -14.96 -5.51 -1.65
N TYR A 406 -14.16 -5.83 -0.61
CA TYR A 406 -14.68 -6.26 0.68
C TYR A 406 -13.96 -5.55 1.83
N TYR A 407 -14.73 -4.79 2.62
CA TYR A 407 -14.23 -4.09 3.82
C TYR A 407 -15.04 -4.43 5.07
N GLN A 408 -16.19 -5.10 4.91
CA GLN A 408 -17.05 -5.49 6.02
C GLN A 408 -16.43 -6.63 6.85
N PRO A 409 -16.69 -6.67 8.17
CA PRO A 409 -16.18 -7.73 9.05
C PRO A 409 -16.97 -9.05 8.95
N ASP A 410 -18.08 -9.08 8.21
CA ASP A 410 -18.95 -10.24 8.03
C ASP A 410 -18.39 -11.19 6.96
N LEU A 411 -17.63 -12.20 7.38
CA LEU A 411 -17.05 -13.19 6.47
C LEU A 411 -18.10 -14.13 5.86
N ASP A 412 -19.19 -14.42 6.55
CA ASP A 412 -20.27 -15.26 6.02
C ASP A 412 -20.97 -14.51 4.88
N GLY A 413 -21.18 -13.21 5.04
CA GLY A 413 -21.67 -12.34 3.98
C GLY A 413 -20.73 -12.26 2.77
N VAL A 414 -19.41 -12.18 3.02
CA VAL A 414 -18.40 -12.25 1.94
C VAL A 414 -18.48 -13.56 1.18
N GLU A 415 -18.52 -14.71 1.88
CA GLU A 415 -18.62 -16.01 1.23
C GLU A 415 -19.94 -16.17 0.45
N ALA A 416 -21.04 -15.63 0.98
CA ALA A 416 -22.33 -15.65 0.27
C ALA A 416 -22.29 -14.81 -1.02
N ASP A 417 -21.66 -13.65 -0.99
CA ASP A 417 -21.50 -12.80 -2.18
C ASP A 417 -20.56 -13.43 -3.22
N LEU A 418 -19.43 -14.00 -2.79
CA LEU A 418 -18.55 -14.76 -3.69
C LEU A 418 -19.29 -15.90 -4.39
N ARG A 419 -20.07 -16.71 -3.66
CA ARG A 419 -20.90 -17.79 -4.23
C ARG A 419 -21.95 -17.26 -5.21
N LYS A 420 -22.55 -16.13 -4.92
CA LYS A 420 -23.52 -15.47 -5.81
C LYS A 420 -22.85 -15.04 -7.13
N ILE A 421 -21.70 -14.37 -7.06
CA ILE A 421 -20.94 -13.95 -8.26
C ILE A 421 -20.47 -15.18 -9.04
N GLU A 422 -19.97 -16.20 -8.36
CA GLU A 422 -19.61 -17.49 -8.95
C GLU A 422 -20.79 -18.11 -9.71
N GLY A 423 -22.01 -18.09 -9.14
CA GLY A 423 -23.23 -18.52 -9.82
C GLY A 423 -23.47 -17.74 -11.11
N TRP A 424 -23.36 -16.42 -11.09
CA TRP A 424 -23.49 -15.59 -12.28
C TRP A 424 -22.46 -15.94 -13.36
N ILE A 425 -21.20 -16.21 -12.98
CA ILE A 425 -20.15 -16.62 -13.91
C ILE A 425 -20.46 -17.98 -14.52
N ARG A 426 -20.87 -18.96 -13.72
CA ARG A 426 -21.22 -20.32 -14.16
C ARG A 426 -22.37 -20.33 -15.17
N ASP A 427 -23.35 -19.45 -14.97
CA ASP A 427 -24.53 -19.32 -15.84
C ASP A 427 -24.27 -18.53 -17.13
N SER A 428 -23.12 -17.85 -17.22
CA SER A 428 -22.78 -16.98 -18.34
C SER A 428 -22.07 -17.72 -19.47
N ALA A 429 -21.99 -17.08 -20.64
CA ALA A 429 -21.15 -17.51 -21.75
C ALA A 429 -19.65 -17.40 -21.45
N GLY A 430 -19.27 -16.71 -20.36
CA GLY A 430 -17.90 -16.51 -19.88
C GLY A 430 -17.41 -17.56 -18.89
N ARG A 431 -18.19 -18.59 -18.56
CA ARG A 431 -17.93 -19.58 -17.48
C ARG A 431 -16.51 -20.17 -17.46
N ASP A 432 -15.93 -20.41 -18.64
CA ASP A 432 -14.61 -21.02 -18.76
C ASP A 432 -13.46 -20.00 -18.74
N ARG A 433 -13.76 -18.71 -18.84
CA ARG A 433 -12.78 -17.63 -19.01
C ARG A 433 -12.79 -16.60 -17.91
N ILE A 434 -13.97 -16.24 -17.39
CA ILE A 434 -14.09 -15.21 -16.36
C ILE A 434 -13.73 -15.81 -15.00
N ARG A 435 -12.96 -15.03 -14.25
CA ARG A 435 -12.61 -15.32 -12.85
C ARG A 435 -12.88 -14.08 -11.98
N MET A 436 -12.73 -14.22 -10.68
CA MET A 436 -12.83 -13.13 -9.73
C MET A 436 -11.46 -12.65 -9.28
N GLY A 437 -11.33 -11.34 -9.13
CA GLY A 437 -10.17 -10.68 -8.50
C GLY A 437 -10.66 -9.74 -7.42
N VAL A 438 -10.38 -10.01 -6.16
CA VAL A 438 -10.72 -9.11 -5.05
C VAL A 438 -9.68 -8.00 -5.01
N THR A 439 -9.88 -6.94 -5.81
CA THR A 439 -8.86 -5.91 -6.04
C THR A 439 -8.71 -4.91 -4.91
N GLU A 440 -9.63 -4.91 -3.95
CA GLU A 440 -9.48 -4.27 -2.65
C GLU A 440 -10.14 -5.11 -1.56
N TRP A 441 -9.42 -5.34 -0.47
CA TRP A 441 -10.00 -5.91 0.73
C TRP A 441 -9.22 -5.49 1.98
N ASN A 442 -9.93 -5.32 3.07
CA ASN A 442 -9.42 -5.05 4.41
C ASN A 442 -10.60 -5.18 5.39
N ILE A 443 -10.40 -4.82 6.65
CA ILE A 443 -11.47 -4.65 7.61
C ILE A 443 -11.65 -3.16 7.90
N ASP A 444 -12.87 -2.67 7.89
CA ASP A 444 -13.19 -1.34 8.42
C ASP A 444 -13.75 -1.40 9.84
N ALA A 445 -14.54 -2.42 10.15
CA ALA A 445 -15.15 -2.65 11.47
C ALA A 445 -15.74 -1.38 12.13
N GLY A 446 -16.13 -0.38 11.34
CA GLY A 446 -16.55 0.93 11.83
C GLY A 446 -15.41 1.77 12.43
N ASN A 447 -14.17 1.38 12.21
CA ASN A 447 -12.98 2.01 12.80
C ASN A 447 -12.27 2.98 11.87
N TRP A 448 -12.85 3.29 10.72
CA TRP A 448 -12.35 4.32 9.82
C TRP A 448 -12.14 5.62 10.59
N GLY A 449 -10.91 6.13 10.58
CA GLY A 449 -10.56 7.33 11.33
C GLY A 449 -10.26 7.14 12.82
N LEU A 450 -10.32 5.93 13.38
CA LEU A 450 -9.94 5.67 14.78
C LEU A 450 -8.44 5.47 14.98
N GLY A 451 -7.65 5.80 13.96
CA GLY A 451 -6.21 5.73 13.99
C GLY A 451 -5.66 4.43 13.41
N ARG A 452 -4.48 4.53 12.82
CA ARG A 452 -3.75 3.41 12.23
C ARG A 452 -3.57 2.23 13.18
N GLY A 453 -3.40 2.51 14.48
CA GLY A 453 -3.16 1.48 15.47
C GLY A 453 -4.25 0.43 15.53
N LYS A 454 -5.53 0.84 15.54
CA LYS A 454 -6.64 -0.11 15.66
C LYS A 454 -6.75 -1.04 14.47
N LEU A 455 -6.56 -0.50 13.25
CA LEU A 455 -6.61 -1.28 12.01
C LEU A 455 -5.34 -2.10 11.75
N ASN A 456 -4.31 -1.98 12.60
CA ASN A 456 -3.07 -2.76 12.56
C ASN A 456 -2.92 -3.65 13.79
N SER A 457 -4.02 -4.02 14.46
CA SER A 457 -4.01 -4.85 15.66
C SER A 457 -3.90 -6.34 15.33
N LEU A 458 -3.61 -7.14 16.34
CA LEU A 458 -3.66 -8.59 16.25
C LEU A 458 -5.06 -9.09 15.86
N GLY A 459 -6.12 -8.43 16.36
CA GLY A 459 -7.50 -8.75 15.98
C GLY A 459 -7.77 -8.59 14.49
N CYS A 460 -7.25 -7.51 13.89
CA CYS A 460 -7.34 -7.33 12.43
C CYS A 460 -6.55 -8.41 11.67
N ALA A 461 -5.35 -8.77 12.13
CA ALA A 461 -4.56 -9.84 11.52
C ALA A 461 -5.26 -11.21 11.61
N ILE A 462 -5.96 -11.49 12.70
CA ILE A 462 -6.81 -12.70 12.85
C ILE A 462 -7.96 -12.67 11.83
N PHE A 463 -8.63 -11.52 11.67
CA PHE A 463 -9.66 -11.37 10.65
C PHE A 463 -9.08 -11.60 9.25
N GLU A 464 -7.95 -10.98 8.93
CA GLU A 464 -7.29 -11.11 7.63
C GLU A 464 -6.89 -12.57 7.33
N ALA A 465 -6.39 -13.30 8.30
CA ALA A 465 -6.08 -14.73 8.16
C ALA A 465 -7.33 -15.55 7.83
N ARG A 466 -8.46 -15.28 8.49
CA ARG A 466 -9.74 -15.91 8.18
C ARG A 466 -10.25 -15.53 6.79
N PHE A 467 -10.06 -14.27 6.38
CA PHE A 467 -10.38 -13.82 5.03
C PHE A 467 -9.53 -14.56 3.97
N LEU A 468 -8.22 -14.72 4.21
CA LEU A 468 -7.36 -15.52 3.33
C LEU A 468 -7.81 -16.99 3.26
N ASN A 469 -8.31 -17.55 4.36
CA ASN A 469 -8.94 -18.87 4.35
C ASN A 469 -10.20 -18.91 3.48
N VAL A 470 -11.03 -17.84 3.49
CA VAL A 470 -12.16 -17.71 2.55
C VAL A 470 -11.65 -17.73 1.11
N LEU A 471 -10.61 -16.96 0.78
CA LEU A 471 -10.05 -16.95 -0.57
C LEU A 471 -9.50 -18.34 -0.99
N HIS A 472 -8.89 -19.10 -0.06
CA HIS A 472 -8.46 -20.47 -0.34
C HIS A 472 -9.63 -21.40 -0.66
N ARG A 473 -10.74 -21.27 0.07
CA ARG A 473 -11.97 -22.06 -0.17
C ARG A 473 -12.62 -21.75 -1.51
N HIS A 474 -12.41 -20.54 -2.06
CA HIS A 474 -12.96 -20.07 -3.34
C HIS A 474 -11.91 -19.97 -4.47
N SER A 475 -10.75 -20.62 -4.31
CA SER A 475 -9.63 -20.52 -5.27
C SER A 475 -9.85 -21.21 -6.62
N ASP A 476 -11.03 -21.79 -6.86
CA ASP A 476 -11.49 -22.19 -8.19
C ASP A 476 -12.00 -21.01 -9.03
N PHE A 477 -12.48 -19.96 -8.39
CA PHE A 477 -12.96 -18.74 -9.06
C PHE A 477 -12.12 -17.50 -8.70
N VAL A 478 -11.66 -17.37 -7.45
CA VAL A 478 -10.83 -16.23 -7.04
C VAL A 478 -9.37 -16.49 -7.38
N VAL A 479 -8.86 -15.72 -8.33
CA VAL A 479 -7.50 -15.91 -8.89
C VAL A 479 -6.51 -14.82 -8.47
N LEU A 480 -7.00 -13.71 -7.89
CA LEU A 480 -6.22 -12.55 -7.51
C LEU A 480 -6.88 -11.85 -6.32
N ALA A 481 -6.06 -11.32 -5.40
CA ALA A 481 -6.56 -10.43 -4.36
C ALA A 481 -5.49 -9.40 -3.97
N CYS A 482 -5.91 -8.15 -3.65
CA CYS A 482 -5.03 -7.07 -3.26
C CYS A 482 -5.50 -6.50 -1.91
N ARG A 483 -4.69 -6.68 -0.87
CA ARG A 483 -4.98 -6.10 0.44
C ARG A 483 -4.72 -4.59 0.44
N SER A 484 -5.66 -3.82 0.90
CA SER A 484 -5.54 -2.37 1.15
C SER A 484 -5.01 -2.11 2.56
N ASN A 485 -3.92 -1.36 2.77
CA ASN A 485 -3.03 -0.74 1.82
C ASN A 485 -1.60 -1.23 2.06
N MET A 486 -0.64 -0.83 1.19
CA MET A 486 0.75 -1.27 1.35
C MET A 486 1.43 -0.59 2.55
N THR A 487 1.33 0.74 2.65
CA THR A 487 1.93 1.51 3.74
C THR A 487 0.93 2.45 4.37
N ASN A 488 1.16 2.84 5.62
CA ASN A 488 0.48 3.92 6.32
C ASN A 488 -1.05 3.93 6.09
N SER A 489 -1.61 5.05 5.70
CA SER A 489 -3.01 5.35 5.42
C SER A 489 -3.97 5.16 6.61
N PHE A 490 -5.15 5.76 6.54
CA PHE A 490 -6.17 5.61 7.58
C PHE A 490 -6.75 4.18 7.65
N SER A 491 -6.71 3.43 6.55
CA SER A 491 -7.23 2.06 6.49
C SER A 491 -6.24 0.98 6.98
N GLY A 492 -5.07 1.39 7.49
CA GLY A 492 -4.10 0.47 8.08
C GLY A 492 -3.22 -0.25 7.05
N GLY A 493 -2.04 0.30 6.75
CA GLY A 493 -1.07 -0.32 5.86
C GLY A 493 -0.35 -1.51 6.50
N THR A 494 0.14 -2.45 5.69
CA THR A 494 0.97 -3.58 6.15
C THR A 494 2.31 -3.13 6.73
N ILE A 495 2.84 -2.02 6.24
CA ILE A 495 4.07 -1.37 6.69
C ILE A 495 3.72 0.00 7.23
N GLN A 496 4.22 0.36 8.41
CA GLN A 496 4.07 1.71 8.95
C GLN A 496 5.41 2.43 8.91
N THR A 497 5.42 3.65 8.39
CA THR A 497 6.61 4.46 8.19
C THR A 497 6.47 5.83 8.84
N ASN A 498 7.60 6.37 9.31
CA ASN A 498 7.78 7.77 9.64
C ASN A 498 9.08 8.30 9.00
N ALA A 499 9.51 9.50 9.35
CA ALA A 499 10.73 10.06 8.79
C ALA A 499 12.00 9.23 9.11
N ALA A 500 12.02 8.53 10.25
CA ALA A 500 13.20 7.84 10.76
C ALA A 500 13.31 6.37 10.36
N GLY A 501 12.19 5.71 10.02
CA GLY A 501 12.21 4.28 9.71
C GLY A 501 10.83 3.68 9.48
N LEU A 502 10.73 2.38 9.69
CA LEU A 502 9.48 1.63 9.54
C LEU A 502 9.35 0.54 10.61
N TYR A 503 8.12 0.07 10.78
CA TYR A 503 7.85 -1.22 11.43
C TYR A 503 6.83 -2.04 10.62
N ARG A 504 6.87 -3.37 10.83
CA ARG A 504 5.95 -4.34 10.22
C ARG A 504 4.74 -4.52 11.12
N THR A 505 3.55 -4.44 10.55
CA THR A 505 2.31 -4.68 11.30
C THR A 505 2.04 -6.18 11.44
N PRO A 506 1.12 -6.62 12.33
CA PRO A 506 0.65 -8.00 12.37
C PRO A 506 0.13 -8.50 11.02
N SER A 507 -0.54 -7.64 10.25
CA SER A 507 -1.00 -7.91 8.89
C SER A 507 0.15 -8.29 7.95
N PHE A 508 1.28 -7.59 8.03
CA PHE A 508 2.49 -7.95 7.27
C PHE A 508 2.94 -9.38 7.59
N LEU A 509 2.98 -9.73 8.88
CA LEU A 509 3.45 -11.05 9.33
C LEU A 509 2.54 -12.17 8.81
N VAL A 510 1.21 -11.95 8.83
CA VAL A 510 0.22 -12.90 8.33
C VAL A 510 0.29 -13.04 6.81
N MET A 511 0.29 -11.93 6.07
CA MET A 511 0.39 -11.96 4.60
C MET A 511 1.67 -12.68 4.14
N ALA A 512 2.81 -12.37 4.75
CA ALA A 512 4.08 -13.03 4.45
C ALA A 512 4.05 -14.53 4.80
N MET A 513 3.44 -14.93 5.91
CA MET A 513 3.30 -16.33 6.31
C MET A 513 2.43 -17.11 5.31
N TYR A 514 1.25 -16.60 4.97
CA TYR A 514 0.39 -17.26 4.00
C TYR A 514 1.05 -17.38 2.63
N ARG A 515 1.66 -16.30 2.15
CA ARG A 515 2.37 -16.31 0.87
C ARG A 515 3.51 -17.35 0.82
N ASN A 516 4.23 -17.53 1.92
CA ASN A 516 5.40 -18.42 1.97
C ASN A 516 5.02 -19.90 2.16
N HIS A 517 3.91 -20.20 2.86
CA HIS A 517 3.51 -21.57 3.20
C HIS A 517 2.39 -22.11 2.30
N SER A 518 1.73 -21.28 1.50
CA SER A 518 0.68 -21.74 0.60
C SER A 518 1.21 -22.61 -0.52
N ARG A 519 0.41 -23.62 -0.87
CA ARG A 519 0.66 -24.59 -1.92
C ARG A 519 -0.51 -24.59 -2.93
N PRO A 520 -0.29 -25.01 -4.18
CA PRO A 520 -1.27 -24.78 -5.24
C PRO A 520 -2.57 -25.57 -5.11
N VAL A 521 -2.59 -26.70 -4.40
CA VAL A 521 -3.77 -27.59 -4.38
C VAL A 521 -4.55 -27.44 -3.08
N PRO A 522 -5.75 -26.84 -3.08
CA PRO A 522 -6.60 -26.77 -1.90
C PRO A 522 -7.09 -28.16 -1.51
N LEU A 523 -7.02 -28.47 -0.23
CA LEU A 523 -7.41 -29.77 0.32
C LEU A 523 -8.73 -29.69 1.08
N ARG A 524 -9.48 -30.78 1.06
CA ARG A 524 -10.66 -30.95 1.91
C ARG A 524 -10.22 -31.20 3.36
N VAL A 525 -10.76 -30.43 4.28
CA VAL A 525 -10.61 -30.63 5.73
C VAL A 525 -11.92 -31.13 6.29
N ALA A 526 -11.89 -32.26 6.99
CA ALA A 526 -13.04 -32.78 7.72
C ALA A 526 -12.76 -32.59 9.22
N ALA A 527 -13.53 -31.73 9.85
CA ALA A 527 -13.39 -31.39 11.26
C ALA A 527 -14.69 -30.81 11.82
N ASP A 528 -14.95 -31.07 13.10
CA ASP A 528 -15.88 -30.28 13.89
C ASP A 528 -15.04 -29.31 14.73
N VAL A 529 -15.02 -28.05 14.30
CA VAL A 529 -14.22 -27.02 14.95
C VAL A 529 -15.12 -25.98 15.61
N PRO A 530 -14.75 -25.49 16.81
CA PRO A 530 -15.46 -24.36 17.42
C PRO A 530 -15.46 -23.13 16.48
N ALA A 531 -16.51 -22.33 16.52
CA ALA A 531 -16.65 -21.11 15.67
C ALA A 531 -15.48 -20.11 15.79
N VAL A 532 -14.71 -20.19 16.88
CA VAL A 532 -13.52 -19.37 17.10
C VAL A 532 -12.27 -19.92 16.38
N VAL A 533 -12.36 -21.10 15.79
CA VAL A 533 -11.24 -21.71 15.04
C VAL A 533 -11.62 -21.82 13.57
N ASP A 534 -10.76 -21.33 12.68
CA ASP A 534 -10.93 -21.47 11.24
C ASP A 534 -9.72 -22.19 10.64
N VAL A 535 -9.98 -23.09 9.68
CA VAL A 535 -8.96 -23.97 9.13
C VAL A 535 -9.08 -24.08 7.62
N THR A 536 -7.95 -24.02 6.94
CA THR A 536 -7.80 -24.49 5.54
C THR A 536 -6.53 -25.30 5.39
N ALA A 537 -6.47 -26.12 4.36
CA ALA A 537 -5.28 -26.90 4.04
C ALA A 537 -4.99 -26.87 2.54
N CYS A 538 -3.72 -26.98 2.20
CA CYS A 538 -3.27 -27.07 0.82
C CYS A 538 -2.06 -28.00 0.68
N ALA A 539 -1.79 -28.49 -0.54
CA ALA A 539 -0.69 -29.38 -0.82
C ALA A 539 0.07 -29.00 -2.09
N SER A 540 1.30 -29.49 -2.20
CA SER A 540 2.04 -29.52 -3.46
C SER A 540 1.32 -30.39 -4.50
N GLU A 541 1.62 -30.19 -5.77
CA GLU A 541 0.97 -30.95 -6.87
C GLU A 541 1.21 -32.46 -6.75
N ASP A 542 2.41 -32.84 -6.38
CA ASP A 542 2.83 -34.23 -6.14
C ASP A 542 2.40 -34.80 -4.80
N ARG A 543 1.72 -34.00 -3.96
CA ARG A 543 1.29 -34.37 -2.60
C ARG A 543 2.44 -34.78 -1.66
N SER A 544 3.68 -34.44 -1.98
CA SER A 544 4.84 -34.70 -1.11
C SER A 544 4.88 -33.79 0.12
N GLY A 545 4.21 -32.64 0.07
CA GLY A 545 4.07 -31.69 1.16
C GLY A 545 2.67 -31.11 1.24
N ALA A 546 2.26 -30.76 2.44
CA ALA A 546 1.01 -30.04 2.72
C ALA A 546 1.23 -28.95 3.77
N THR A 547 0.36 -27.94 3.78
CA THR A 547 0.32 -26.92 4.82
C THR A 547 -1.11 -26.82 5.34
N VAL A 548 -1.28 -26.76 6.65
CA VAL A 548 -2.55 -26.52 7.34
C VAL A 548 -2.49 -25.15 7.98
N PHE A 549 -3.36 -24.24 7.56
CA PHE A 549 -3.52 -22.92 8.18
C PHE A 549 -4.60 -23.02 9.25
N ILE A 550 -4.27 -22.61 10.47
CA ILE A 550 -5.14 -22.67 11.64
C ILE A 550 -5.20 -21.28 12.27
N VAL A 551 -6.39 -20.71 12.33
CA VAL A 551 -6.64 -19.43 12.99
C VAL A 551 -7.39 -19.71 14.29
N ASN A 552 -6.76 -19.45 15.42
CA ASN A 552 -7.40 -19.52 16.74
C ASN A 552 -7.75 -18.11 17.21
N ALA A 553 -8.98 -17.69 17.02
CA ALA A 553 -9.51 -16.42 17.51
C ALA A 553 -10.05 -16.53 18.96
N GLY A 554 -9.95 -17.71 19.58
CA GLY A 554 -10.36 -17.97 20.96
C GLY A 554 -9.34 -17.47 21.98
N LYS A 555 -9.78 -17.29 23.22
CA LYS A 555 -8.95 -16.88 24.36
C LYS A 555 -8.19 -18.02 25.03
N GLU A 556 -8.45 -19.25 24.59
CA GLU A 556 -7.81 -20.44 25.11
C GLU A 556 -6.92 -21.07 24.02
N PRO A 557 -5.81 -21.72 24.40
CA PRO A 557 -5.03 -22.50 23.46
C PRO A 557 -5.85 -23.66 22.89
N ALA A 558 -5.62 -23.98 21.61
CA ALA A 558 -6.21 -25.16 20.95
C ALA A 558 -5.14 -26.25 20.80
N ARG A 559 -5.41 -27.45 21.30
CA ARG A 559 -4.59 -28.64 21.07
C ARG A 559 -5.14 -29.39 19.87
N VAL A 560 -4.40 -29.37 18.78
CA VAL A 560 -4.86 -29.83 17.47
C VAL A 560 -4.12 -31.09 17.08
N ALA A 561 -4.86 -32.18 16.92
CA ALA A 561 -4.36 -33.44 16.38
C ALA A 561 -4.65 -33.49 14.87
N LEU A 562 -3.62 -33.68 14.06
CA LEU A 562 -3.74 -33.79 12.60
C LEU A 562 -3.79 -35.27 12.20
N ASP A 563 -4.96 -35.74 11.74
CA ASP A 563 -5.08 -37.03 11.07
C ASP A 563 -4.63 -36.88 9.61
N LEU A 564 -3.43 -37.38 9.33
CA LEU A 564 -2.77 -37.34 8.01
C LEU A 564 -2.76 -38.72 7.35
N SER A 565 -3.57 -39.67 7.83
CA SER A 565 -3.58 -41.07 7.39
C SER A 565 -3.83 -41.23 5.89
N ASP A 566 -4.60 -40.34 5.26
CA ASP A 566 -4.91 -40.38 3.85
C ASP A 566 -3.64 -40.18 2.94
N PHE A 567 -2.55 -39.61 3.49
CA PHE A 567 -1.27 -39.42 2.77
C PHE A 567 -0.32 -40.62 2.86
N GLY A 568 -0.70 -41.64 3.64
CA GLY A 568 0.05 -42.85 3.81
C GLY A 568 1.19 -42.75 4.86
N PRO A 569 1.93 -43.89 5.07
CA PRO A 569 2.94 -43.98 6.10
C PRO A 569 4.07 -42.96 5.96
N GLY A 570 4.55 -42.41 7.06
CA GLY A 570 5.67 -41.46 7.12
C GLY A 570 5.31 -40.00 6.82
N PHE A 571 4.08 -39.72 6.39
CA PHE A 571 3.62 -38.35 6.25
C PHE A 571 3.22 -37.80 7.61
N ALA A 572 3.87 -36.74 8.04
CA ALA A 572 3.76 -36.22 9.41
C ALA A 572 3.98 -34.71 9.47
N VAL A 573 3.64 -34.10 10.60
CA VAL A 573 3.99 -32.71 10.89
C VAL A 573 5.51 -32.54 10.89
N ARG A 574 6.00 -31.51 10.22
CA ARG A 574 7.43 -31.17 10.11
C ARG A 574 7.82 -29.93 10.92
N GLY A 575 6.84 -29.15 11.36
CA GLY A 575 6.98 -27.88 12.05
C GLY A 575 6.05 -26.84 11.43
N GLY A 576 6.46 -25.58 11.46
CA GLY A 576 5.67 -24.49 10.88
C GLY A 576 6.04 -23.14 11.45
N GLU A 577 5.10 -22.21 11.38
CA GLU A 577 5.22 -20.88 11.95
C GLU A 577 3.91 -20.47 12.65
N VAL A 578 4.02 -19.58 13.64
CA VAL A 578 2.85 -18.98 14.31
C VAL A 578 3.06 -17.47 14.48
N VAL A 579 2.04 -16.70 14.16
CA VAL A 579 1.93 -15.27 14.48
C VAL A 579 1.14 -15.13 15.77
N LYS A 580 1.73 -14.50 16.78
CA LYS A 580 1.15 -14.35 18.12
C LYS A 580 1.67 -13.13 18.86
N ASP A 581 1.00 -12.76 19.96
CA ASP A 581 1.52 -11.86 20.98
C ASP A 581 2.76 -12.50 21.65
N ALA A 582 3.90 -11.81 21.63
CA ALA A 582 5.12 -12.28 22.30
C ALA A 582 4.96 -12.42 23.83
N GLN A 583 4.02 -11.70 24.42
CA GLN A 583 3.76 -11.70 25.86
C GLN A 583 2.51 -12.51 26.26
N GLU A 584 1.77 -13.06 25.27
CA GLU A 584 0.58 -13.92 25.47
C GLU A 584 -0.47 -13.32 26.45
N ARG A 585 -0.70 -12.00 26.38
CA ARG A 585 -1.62 -11.31 27.32
C ARG A 585 -3.10 -11.52 27.02
N GLY A 586 -3.46 -12.23 25.95
CA GLY A 586 -4.84 -12.52 25.59
C GLY A 586 -5.66 -11.30 25.16
N GLN A 587 -5.04 -10.33 24.50
CA GLN A 587 -5.65 -9.09 24.03
C GLN A 587 -5.62 -9.03 22.50
N VAL A 588 -6.69 -8.58 21.88
CA VAL A 588 -6.82 -8.46 20.40
C VAL A 588 -6.41 -7.09 19.86
N ASP A 589 -6.43 -6.06 20.71
CA ASP A 589 -6.17 -4.66 20.35
C ASP A 589 -4.70 -4.25 20.42
N ILE A 590 -3.81 -5.20 20.65
CA ILE A 590 -2.36 -4.97 20.66
C ILE A 590 -1.82 -4.77 19.25
N ILE A 591 -0.80 -3.93 19.14
CA ILE A 591 -0.17 -3.52 17.88
C ILE A 591 1.36 -3.61 17.98
N ASN A 592 2.02 -3.70 16.84
CA ASN A 592 3.42 -3.30 16.71
C ASN A 592 3.48 -1.76 16.58
N SER A 593 4.58 -1.17 17.01
CA SER A 593 4.80 0.28 16.96
C SER A 593 6.28 0.61 16.77
N PHE A 594 6.62 1.89 16.55
CA PHE A 594 8.04 2.31 16.52
C PHE A 594 8.77 2.07 17.86
N ALA A 595 8.04 2.14 18.98
CA ALA A 595 8.60 1.89 20.31
C ALA A 595 8.71 0.38 20.64
N ASP A 596 7.82 -0.43 20.10
CA ASP A 596 7.78 -1.89 20.30
C ASP A 596 7.44 -2.61 18.98
N PRO A 597 8.41 -2.72 18.05
CA PRO A 597 8.17 -3.27 16.72
C PRO A 597 8.02 -4.81 16.71
N ALA A 598 8.26 -5.47 17.84
CA ALA A 598 8.21 -6.91 18.01
C ALA A 598 7.20 -7.36 19.08
N ARG A 599 6.17 -6.57 19.33
CA ARG A 599 5.08 -6.94 20.27
C ARG A 599 4.31 -8.15 19.75
N ILE A 600 3.96 -8.17 18.48
CA ILE A 600 3.45 -9.32 17.77
C ILE A 600 4.59 -9.86 16.89
N VAL A 601 4.80 -11.17 17.00
CA VAL A 601 5.92 -11.86 16.36
C VAL A 601 5.45 -13.03 15.52
N ARG A 602 6.25 -13.37 14.50
CA ARG A 602 6.17 -14.63 13.77
C ARG A 602 7.33 -15.51 14.23
N VAL A 603 7.01 -16.64 14.85
CA VAL A 603 8.00 -17.56 15.40
C VAL A 603 7.82 -18.97 14.84
N LYS A 604 8.89 -19.72 14.78
CA LYS A 604 8.88 -21.11 14.31
C LYS A 604 8.17 -22.01 15.30
N ILE A 605 7.48 -23.02 14.78
CA ILE A 605 6.99 -24.18 15.49
C ILE A 605 7.91 -25.33 15.15
N ASP A 606 8.57 -25.89 16.16
CA ASP A 606 9.43 -27.05 16.00
C ASP A 606 8.59 -28.31 15.67
N LYS A 607 9.25 -29.31 15.07
CA LYS A 607 8.62 -30.59 14.79
C LYS A 607 8.14 -31.23 16.10
N PRO A 608 6.83 -31.46 16.24
CA PRO A 608 6.30 -32.11 17.48
C PRO A 608 6.60 -33.60 17.49
N SER A 609 6.45 -34.21 18.68
CA SER A 609 6.39 -35.68 18.82
C SER A 609 5.02 -36.17 18.35
N GLY A 610 4.94 -36.72 17.14
CA GLY A 610 3.68 -37.09 16.49
C GLY A 610 3.05 -35.93 15.72
N ASN A 611 1.73 -36.00 15.53
CA ASN A 611 0.97 -35.02 14.71
C ASN A 611 0.07 -34.12 15.58
N VAL A 612 0.50 -33.78 16.80
CA VAL A 612 -0.27 -32.93 17.72
C VAL A 612 0.48 -31.63 17.93
N VAL A 613 -0.18 -30.51 17.67
CA VAL A 613 0.35 -29.15 17.85
C VAL A 613 -0.54 -28.36 18.80
N THR A 614 0.06 -27.48 19.59
CA THR A 614 -0.69 -26.52 20.41
C THR A 614 -0.64 -25.16 19.73
N ILE A 615 -1.81 -24.64 19.37
CA ILE A 615 -2.00 -23.33 18.76
C ILE A 615 -2.37 -22.35 19.89
N PRO A 616 -1.55 -21.34 20.17
CA PRO A 616 -1.82 -20.37 21.23
C PRO A 616 -3.18 -19.69 21.06
N ALA A 617 -3.70 -19.13 22.13
CA ALA A 617 -4.84 -18.23 22.08
C ALA A 617 -4.53 -17.03 21.17
N LEU A 618 -5.53 -16.51 20.47
CA LEU A 618 -5.42 -15.33 19.62
C LEU A 618 -4.18 -15.39 18.69
N SER A 619 -4.08 -16.46 17.92
CA SER A 619 -2.90 -16.69 17.06
C SER A 619 -3.27 -17.28 15.70
N ILE A 620 -2.34 -17.18 14.78
CA ILE A 620 -2.46 -17.71 13.42
C ILE A 620 -1.27 -18.61 13.14
N ALA A 621 -1.49 -19.86 12.75
CA ALA A 621 -0.44 -20.83 12.49
C ALA A 621 -0.50 -21.38 11.06
N ALA A 622 0.68 -21.62 10.49
CA ALA A 622 0.88 -22.42 9.29
C ALA A 622 1.68 -23.66 9.68
N ILE A 623 1.07 -24.84 9.58
CA ILE A 623 1.67 -26.11 9.97
C ILE A 623 2.08 -26.89 8.72
N ASP A 624 3.38 -27.10 8.56
CA ASP A 624 3.92 -27.83 7.44
C ASP A 624 3.96 -29.33 7.73
N CYS A 625 3.48 -30.10 6.77
CA CYS A 625 3.42 -31.55 6.78
C CYS A 625 4.15 -32.13 5.56
N GLY A 626 4.71 -33.33 5.72
CA GLY A 626 5.43 -34.00 4.63
C GLY A 626 6.06 -35.33 5.06
N ARG A 627 6.83 -35.94 4.15
CA ARG A 627 7.60 -37.17 4.40
C ARG A 627 9.01 -36.90 4.86
#